data_7a22dcaf5b3714bf88dcaff7f7acf673
#
_entry.id   7a22dcaf5b3714bf88dcaff7f7acf673
#
_cell.length_a   1.000
_cell.length_b   1.000
_cell.length_c   1.000
_cell.angle_alpha   90.00
_cell.angle_beta   90.00
_cell.angle_gamma   90.00
#
_symmetry.space_group_name_H-M   'P 1'
#
loop_
_entity.id
_entity.type
_entity.pdbx_description
1 polymer ?
#
loop_
_entity_poly.entity_id
_entity_poly.type
_entity_poly.pdbx_seq_one_letter_code
_entity_poly.pdbx_strand_id
1 'polypeptide(L)'
;MVKFRDIWQRLFPYGVFHTGEAVYLTFDDGPIPEVTPKVLEILNHYGVKATFFMVGENVDKHPEVFEQVVKAGHSVGNHTYNHLKGWSRSQSEYLANITKCQETIEGHMPNGYPTQALNLFRPPYGKAWLWQRRALVKQGYRLIYWDILTRDYDRHVSPERMLTQIKQEVRRGSIINFHDSLKSNERMLAVLPQAIEFLQSKGYEIKSL
;
A
#
# COMPACT_ATOMS: atom_id res chain seq x y z
N MET A 1 4.44 -11.20 -28.71
CA MET A 1 3.34 -11.14 -27.72
C MET A 1 3.68 -10.01 -26.75
N VAL A 2 2.98 -8.87 -26.83
CA VAL A 2 3.23 -7.72 -25.92
C VAL A 2 2.82 -8.16 -24.52
N LYS A 3 3.76 -8.18 -23.57
CA LYS A 3 3.45 -8.57 -22.20
C LYS A 3 2.48 -7.55 -21.61
N PHE A 4 1.47 -8.01 -20.87
CA PHE A 4 0.45 -7.18 -20.21
C PHE A 4 1.07 -5.99 -19.42
N ARG A 5 2.24 -6.21 -18.85
CA ARG A 5 3.13 -5.25 -18.19
C ARG A 5 3.49 -4.03 -19.05
N ASP A 6 3.77 -4.24 -20.34
CA ASP A 6 4.24 -3.17 -21.24
C ASP A 6 3.10 -2.20 -21.59
N ILE A 7 1.85 -2.70 -21.55
CA ILE A 7 0.65 -1.89 -21.76
C ILE A 7 0.44 -0.97 -20.57
N TRP A 8 0.54 -1.50 -19.33
CA TRP A 8 0.36 -0.70 -18.12
C TRP A 8 1.48 0.34 -17.92
N GLN A 9 2.74 0.02 -18.22
CA GLN A 9 3.82 0.99 -18.19
C GLN A 9 3.65 2.10 -19.23
N ARG A 10 3.06 1.82 -20.40
CA ARG A 10 2.72 2.85 -21.40
C ARG A 10 1.56 3.75 -20.94
N LEU A 11 0.54 3.17 -20.31
CA LEU A 11 -0.61 3.91 -19.79
C LEU A 11 -0.28 4.71 -18.53
N PHE A 12 0.65 4.21 -17.73
CA PHE A 12 1.08 4.81 -16.46
C PHE A 12 2.60 4.98 -16.42
N PRO A 13 3.18 5.81 -17.29
CA PRO A 13 4.60 6.14 -17.20
C PRO A 13 4.83 6.72 -15.81
N TYR A 14 5.91 6.35 -15.14
CA TYR A 14 6.25 6.68 -13.76
C TYR A 14 5.64 5.76 -12.67
N GLY A 15 4.75 4.83 -12.98
CA GLY A 15 4.20 3.90 -11.99
C GLY A 15 5.06 2.64 -11.83
N VAL A 16 5.26 2.19 -10.59
CA VAL A 16 5.85 0.89 -10.26
C VAL A 16 4.70 -0.06 -9.94
N PHE A 17 4.48 -1.08 -10.79
CA PHE A 17 3.43 -2.08 -10.62
C PHE A 17 3.96 -3.39 -10.07
N HIS A 18 5.25 -3.63 -10.28
CA HIS A 18 5.95 -4.78 -9.78
C HIS A 18 7.46 -4.44 -9.70
N THR A 19 8.18 -5.01 -8.78
CA THR A 19 9.60 -4.68 -8.56
C THR A 19 10.37 -5.83 -7.90
N GLY A 20 11.66 -5.94 -8.21
CA GLY A 20 12.55 -6.91 -7.57
C GLY A 20 12.14 -8.37 -7.75
N GLU A 21 12.57 -9.22 -6.82
CA GLU A 21 12.39 -10.67 -6.83
C GLU A 21 11.47 -11.18 -5.70
N ALA A 22 11.27 -10.37 -4.65
CA ALA A 22 10.36 -10.68 -3.55
C ALA A 22 8.90 -10.41 -3.94
N VAL A 23 7.96 -10.89 -3.14
CA VAL A 23 6.56 -10.48 -3.17
C VAL A 23 6.35 -9.41 -2.10
N TYR A 24 5.57 -8.40 -2.41
CA TYR A 24 5.33 -7.26 -1.53
C TYR A 24 3.85 -7.21 -1.15
N LEU A 25 3.57 -7.41 0.14
CA LEU A 25 2.25 -7.16 0.69
C LEU A 25 2.12 -5.68 1.00
N THR A 26 1.05 -5.07 0.54
CA THR A 26 0.79 -3.65 0.77
C THR A 26 -0.62 -3.43 1.28
N PHE A 27 -0.79 -2.44 2.16
CA PHE A 27 -2.05 -2.08 2.79
C PHE A 27 -2.31 -0.59 2.59
N ASP A 28 -3.52 -0.25 2.19
CA ASP A 28 -3.96 1.13 1.98
C ASP A 28 -5.02 1.52 3.03
N ASP A 29 -5.20 2.81 3.27
CA ASP A 29 -6.24 3.48 4.07
C ASP A 29 -5.96 3.62 5.58
N GLY A 30 -5.06 2.83 6.16
CA GLY A 30 -4.71 2.90 7.59
C GLY A 30 -4.03 4.23 8.03
N PRO A 31 -3.67 4.33 9.32
CA PRO A 31 -3.91 3.36 10.38
C PRO A 31 -5.34 3.41 10.94
N ILE A 32 -5.93 2.23 11.21
CA ILE A 32 -7.27 2.09 11.80
C ILE A 32 -7.17 1.21 13.06
N PRO A 33 -7.53 1.69 14.26
CA PRO A 33 -7.35 0.97 15.52
C PRO A 33 -7.98 -0.42 15.58
N GLU A 34 -9.14 -0.60 14.93
CA GLU A 34 -9.87 -1.87 14.94
C GLU A 34 -9.30 -2.90 13.95
N VAL A 35 -8.42 -2.46 13.02
CA VAL A 35 -7.96 -3.29 11.89
C VAL A 35 -6.45 -3.42 11.85
N THR A 36 -5.73 -2.30 11.79
CA THR A 36 -4.27 -2.28 11.60
C THR A 36 -3.52 -3.12 12.63
N PRO A 37 -3.83 -3.08 13.96
CA PRO A 37 -3.15 -3.93 14.93
C PRO A 37 -3.31 -5.43 14.64
N LYS A 38 -4.48 -5.88 14.17
CA LYS A 38 -4.71 -7.30 13.82
C LYS A 38 -3.89 -7.72 12.60
N VAL A 39 -3.71 -6.80 11.64
CA VAL A 39 -2.79 -7.02 10.50
C VAL A 39 -1.36 -7.20 11.01
N LEU A 40 -0.92 -6.33 11.93
CA LEU A 40 0.42 -6.42 12.53
C LEU A 40 0.64 -7.74 13.28
N GLU A 41 -0.36 -8.22 14.03
CA GLU A 41 -0.31 -9.52 14.71
C GLU A 41 -0.10 -10.66 13.72
N ILE A 42 -0.85 -10.69 12.61
CA ILE A 42 -0.71 -11.71 11.56
C ILE A 42 0.68 -11.61 10.93
N LEU A 43 1.12 -10.43 10.49
CA LEU A 43 2.43 -10.25 9.87
C LEU A 43 3.57 -10.67 10.79
N ASN A 44 3.47 -10.35 12.09
CA ASN A 44 4.44 -10.75 13.10
C ASN A 44 4.45 -12.26 13.32
N HIS A 45 3.28 -12.91 13.37
CA HIS A 45 3.16 -14.36 13.51
C HIS A 45 3.92 -15.12 12.40
N TYR A 46 3.82 -14.64 11.17
CA TYR A 46 4.51 -15.25 10.02
C TYR A 46 5.92 -14.71 9.78
N GLY A 47 6.39 -13.77 10.60
CA GLY A 47 7.73 -13.18 10.47
C GLY A 47 7.94 -12.37 9.19
N VAL A 48 6.89 -11.78 8.61
CA VAL A 48 6.95 -11.03 7.35
C VAL A 48 6.81 -9.53 7.54
N LYS A 49 7.42 -8.76 6.63
CA LYS A 49 7.30 -7.30 6.60
C LYS A 49 6.47 -6.86 5.40
N ALA A 50 5.75 -5.76 5.56
CA ALA A 50 4.84 -5.20 4.57
C ALA A 50 5.03 -3.69 4.43
N THR A 51 4.31 -3.09 3.49
CA THR A 51 4.28 -1.64 3.30
C THR A 51 2.87 -1.10 3.49
N PHE A 52 2.73 -0.05 4.28
CA PHE A 52 1.46 0.59 4.57
C PHE A 52 1.41 1.98 3.93
N PHE A 53 0.43 2.23 3.08
CA PHE A 53 0.17 3.55 2.50
C PHE A 53 -0.86 4.26 3.36
N MET A 54 -0.37 5.18 4.19
CA MET A 54 -1.13 5.83 5.26
C MET A 54 -1.91 7.04 4.77
N VAL A 55 -3.14 7.16 5.23
CA VAL A 55 -3.94 8.38 5.13
C VAL A 55 -3.54 9.32 6.27
N GLY A 56 -3.05 10.51 5.94
CA GLY A 56 -2.49 11.44 6.94
C GLY A 56 -3.48 11.81 8.05
N GLU A 57 -4.76 12.00 7.72
CA GLU A 57 -5.81 12.27 8.71
C GLU A 57 -5.97 11.12 9.72
N ASN A 58 -5.75 9.87 9.30
CA ASN A 58 -5.78 8.72 10.20
C ASN A 58 -4.51 8.65 11.06
N VAL A 59 -3.37 9.07 10.53
CA VAL A 59 -2.13 9.19 11.31
C VAL A 59 -2.29 10.23 12.43
N ASP A 60 -2.86 11.39 12.12
CA ASP A 60 -3.15 12.43 13.15
C ASP A 60 -4.15 11.94 14.21
N LYS A 61 -5.15 11.16 13.81
CA LYS A 61 -6.17 10.63 14.72
C LYS A 61 -5.68 9.47 15.59
N HIS A 62 -4.75 8.67 15.06
CA HIS A 62 -4.30 7.39 15.67
C HIS A 62 -2.78 7.26 15.63
N PRO A 63 -2.03 8.25 16.20
CA PRO A 63 -0.58 8.24 16.16
C PRO A 63 0.03 7.04 16.85
N GLU A 64 -0.64 6.50 17.88
CA GLU A 64 -0.21 5.30 18.59
C GLU A 64 -0.26 4.04 17.74
N VAL A 65 -1.23 3.93 16.81
CA VAL A 65 -1.31 2.80 15.87
C VAL A 65 -0.28 2.97 14.75
N PHE A 66 -0.06 4.19 14.27
CA PHE A 66 1.01 4.50 13.33
C PHE A 66 2.38 4.12 13.91
N GLU A 67 2.65 4.50 15.15
CA GLU A 67 3.89 4.17 15.84
C GLU A 67 4.10 2.65 15.95
N GLN A 68 3.05 1.86 16.20
CA GLN A 68 3.12 0.39 16.20
C GLN A 68 3.58 -0.15 14.84
N VAL A 69 3.03 0.36 13.72
CA VAL A 69 3.44 -0.05 12.37
C VAL A 69 4.93 0.19 12.14
N VAL A 70 5.41 1.38 12.52
CA VAL A 70 6.82 1.77 12.35
C VAL A 70 7.73 0.94 13.25
N LYS A 71 7.40 0.80 14.54
CA LYS A 71 8.18 0.01 15.52
C LYS A 71 8.24 -1.47 15.15
N ALA A 72 7.19 -2.00 14.50
CA ALA A 72 7.19 -3.36 13.99
C ALA A 72 8.10 -3.53 12.74
N GLY A 73 8.74 -2.46 12.25
CA GLY A 73 9.70 -2.50 11.14
C GLY A 73 9.04 -2.63 9.76
N HIS A 74 7.82 -2.18 9.62
CA HIS A 74 7.15 -2.08 8.33
C HIS A 74 7.51 -0.77 7.63
N SER A 75 7.49 -0.77 6.29
CA SER A 75 7.62 0.46 5.51
C SER A 75 6.32 1.24 5.50
N VAL A 76 6.41 2.57 5.48
CA VAL A 76 5.26 3.45 5.35
C VAL A 76 5.38 4.31 4.09
N GLY A 77 4.26 4.61 3.48
CA GLY A 77 4.14 5.49 2.32
C GLY A 77 2.94 6.43 2.46
N ASN A 78 2.90 7.42 1.61
CA ASN A 78 1.89 8.47 1.60
C ASN A 78 0.68 8.06 0.74
N HIS A 79 -0.55 8.18 1.31
CA HIS A 79 -1.80 7.91 0.61
C HIS A 79 -2.73 9.13 0.57
N THR A 80 -2.15 10.34 0.50
CA THR A 80 -2.79 11.64 0.68
C THR A 80 -3.29 11.89 2.10
N TYR A 81 -3.59 13.16 2.43
CA TYR A 81 -3.99 13.49 3.81
C TYR A 81 -5.38 12.96 4.16
N ASN A 82 -6.36 13.10 3.26
CA ASN A 82 -7.75 12.69 3.49
C ASN A 82 -8.32 11.81 2.37
N HIS A 83 -7.50 10.92 1.82
CA HIS A 83 -7.85 10.00 0.74
C HIS A 83 -8.41 10.72 -0.50
N LEU A 84 -7.76 11.83 -0.87
CA LEU A 84 -8.24 12.78 -1.87
C LEU A 84 -8.22 12.21 -3.29
N LYS A 85 -9.33 12.38 -4.02
CA LYS A 85 -9.45 12.00 -5.44
C LYS A 85 -8.66 12.97 -6.32
N GLY A 86 -7.45 12.62 -6.75
CA GLY A 86 -6.57 13.49 -7.53
C GLY A 86 -7.20 14.01 -8.83
N TRP A 87 -7.98 13.19 -9.52
CA TRP A 87 -8.61 13.56 -10.80
C TRP A 87 -9.77 14.56 -10.67
N SER A 88 -10.27 14.83 -9.47
CA SER A 88 -11.34 15.80 -9.21
C SER A 88 -10.83 17.11 -8.61
N ARG A 89 -9.49 17.31 -8.59
CA ARG A 89 -8.84 18.47 -7.96
C ARG A 89 -7.81 19.10 -8.90
N SER A 90 -7.53 20.39 -8.66
CA SER A 90 -6.41 21.06 -9.29
C SER A 90 -5.08 20.40 -8.88
N GLN A 91 -4.03 20.64 -9.67
CA GLN A 91 -2.72 20.12 -9.34
C GLN A 91 -2.21 20.68 -8.01
N SER A 92 -2.40 21.97 -7.77
CA SER A 92 -1.94 22.63 -6.53
C SER A 92 -2.62 22.07 -5.28
N GLU A 93 -3.95 21.90 -5.30
CA GLU A 93 -4.70 21.28 -4.19
C GLU A 93 -4.24 19.86 -3.92
N TYR A 94 -4.06 19.07 -4.98
CA TYR A 94 -3.63 17.68 -4.85
C TYR A 94 -2.22 17.56 -4.27
N LEU A 95 -1.27 18.34 -4.77
CA LEU A 95 0.10 18.36 -4.26
C LEU A 95 0.16 18.88 -2.82
N ALA A 96 -0.57 19.96 -2.50
CA ALA A 96 -0.65 20.46 -1.13
C ALA A 96 -1.20 19.41 -0.14
N ASN A 97 -2.19 18.63 -0.56
CA ASN A 97 -2.75 17.54 0.24
C ASN A 97 -1.74 16.40 0.49
N ILE A 98 -0.94 16.08 -0.53
CA ILE A 98 0.14 15.08 -0.42
C ILE A 98 1.26 15.61 0.50
N THR A 99 1.66 16.87 0.35
CA THR A 99 2.66 17.51 1.21
C THR A 99 2.21 17.49 2.66
N LYS A 100 0.95 17.87 2.93
CA LYS A 100 0.38 17.81 4.28
C LYS A 100 0.45 16.40 4.88
N CYS A 101 0.11 15.37 4.09
CA CYS A 101 0.23 13.97 4.54
C CYS A 101 1.69 13.59 4.86
N GLN A 102 2.61 14.04 4.02
CA GLN A 102 4.05 13.78 4.22
C GLN A 102 4.55 14.40 5.52
N GLU A 103 4.23 15.68 5.75
CA GLU A 103 4.58 16.40 6.98
C GLU A 103 3.97 15.74 8.22
N THR A 104 2.72 15.27 8.12
CA THR A 104 2.06 14.51 9.19
C THR A 104 2.81 13.20 9.50
N ILE A 105 3.12 12.38 8.48
CA ILE A 105 3.87 11.14 8.66
C ILE A 105 5.24 11.42 9.29
N GLU A 106 5.96 12.42 8.79
CA GLU A 106 7.29 12.80 9.33
C GLU A 106 7.21 13.31 10.77
N GLY A 107 6.18 14.10 11.08
CA GLY A 107 5.97 14.65 12.42
C GLY A 107 5.64 13.60 13.49
N HIS A 108 5.01 12.49 13.09
CA HIS A 108 4.70 11.36 13.97
C HIS A 108 5.74 10.24 13.94
N MET A 109 6.80 10.37 13.12
CA MET A 109 7.83 9.34 13.04
C MET A 109 8.61 9.26 14.35
N PRO A 110 8.75 8.06 14.94
CA PRO A 110 9.53 7.89 16.16
C PRO A 110 11.00 8.30 15.95
N ASN A 111 11.61 8.88 16.98
CA ASN A 111 13.02 9.27 16.94
C ASN A 111 13.94 8.09 16.59
N GLY A 112 14.87 8.31 15.67
CA GLY A 112 15.86 7.30 15.26
C GLY A 112 15.41 6.37 14.14
N TYR A 113 14.18 6.52 13.63
CA TYR A 113 13.74 5.77 12.45
C TYR A 113 14.15 6.49 11.15
N PRO A 114 14.61 5.75 10.12
CA PRO A 114 15.06 6.36 8.88
C PRO A 114 13.89 6.95 8.09
N THR A 115 13.98 8.24 7.79
CA THR A 115 12.99 8.94 6.96
C THR A 115 13.11 8.60 5.47
N GLN A 116 14.13 7.88 5.06
CA GLN A 116 14.39 7.56 3.63
C GLN A 116 13.34 6.65 2.98
N ALA A 117 12.55 5.90 3.77
CA ALA A 117 11.44 5.09 3.25
C ALA A 117 10.20 5.90 2.88
N LEU A 118 10.18 7.19 3.20
CA LEU A 118 8.98 8.03 3.12
C LEU A 118 8.65 8.55 1.71
N ASN A 119 9.49 8.29 0.71
CA ASN A 119 9.22 8.74 -0.66
C ASN A 119 8.29 7.81 -1.44
N LEU A 120 7.63 6.86 -0.77
CA LEU A 120 6.64 6.00 -1.39
C LEU A 120 5.29 6.74 -1.42
N PHE A 121 4.69 6.77 -2.59
CA PHE A 121 3.36 7.36 -2.77
C PHE A 121 2.47 6.42 -3.55
N ARG A 122 1.25 6.24 -3.07
CA ARG A 122 0.20 5.55 -3.81
C ARG A 122 -1.01 6.47 -3.97
N PRO A 123 -1.43 6.77 -5.21
CA PRO A 123 -2.60 7.60 -5.40
C PRO A 123 -3.87 6.86 -4.98
N PRO A 124 -4.78 7.47 -4.21
CA PRO A 124 -6.09 6.92 -3.93
C PRO A 124 -6.79 6.41 -5.19
N TYR A 125 -7.44 5.25 -5.08
CA TYR A 125 -8.11 4.57 -6.20
C TYR A 125 -7.18 4.17 -7.38
N GLY A 126 -5.86 4.25 -7.21
CA GLY A 126 -4.89 4.05 -8.29
C GLY A 126 -4.94 5.11 -9.38
N LYS A 127 -5.50 6.28 -9.13
CA LYS A 127 -5.78 7.30 -10.15
C LYS A 127 -5.12 8.64 -9.83
N ALA A 128 -4.28 9.08 -10.75
CA ALA A 128 -3.75 10.45 -10.80
C ALA A 128 -3.54 10.85 -12.25
N TRP A 129 -3.73 12.12 -12.57
CA TRP A 129 -3.46 12.65 -13.91
C TRP A 129 -1.96 12.56 -14.24
N LEU A 130 -1.63 12.46 -15.53
CA LEU A 130 -0.24 12.34 -15.98
C LEU A 130 0.64 13.48 -15.47
N TRP A 131 0.13 14.73 -15.48
CA TRP A 131 0.89 15.88 -14.97
C TRP A 131 1.09 15.85 -13.44
N GLN A 132 0.12 15.32 -12.66
CA GLN A 132 0.27 15.11 -11.22
C GLN A 132 1.36 14.06 -10.95
N ARG A 133 1.33 12.93 -11.64
CA ARG A 133 2.37 11.89 -11.55
C ARG A 133 3.76 12.45 -11.87
N ARG A 134 3.87 13.21 -12.97
CA ARG A 134 5.13 13.85 -13.36
C ARG A 134 5.66 14.82 -12.31
N ALA A 135 4.76 15.61 -11.70
CA ALA A 135 5.14 16.54 -10.63
C ALA A 135 5.64 15.80 -9.39
N LEU A 136 4.98 14.72 -8.98
CA LEU A 136 5.39 13.90 -7.83
C LEU A 136 6.75 13.24 -8.05
N VAL A 137 6.99 12.67 -9.22
CA VAL A 137 8.30 12.08 -9.54
C VAL A 137 9.41 13.14 -9.53
N LYS A 138 9.13 14.37 -9.99
CA LYS A 138 10.09 15.49 -9.89
C LYS A 138 10.39 15.90 -8.44
N GLN A 139 9.45 15.66 -7.52
CA GLN A 139 9.62 15.88 -6.08
C GLN A 139 10.30 14.68 -5.38
N GLY A 140 10.69 13.65 -6.11
CA GLY A 140 11.39 12.48 -5.58
C GLY A 140 10.47 11.33 -5.15
N TYR A 141 9.16 11.42 -5.33
CA TYR A 141 8.26 10.33 -5.00
C TYR A 141 8.39 9.16 -5.97
N ARG A 142 8.39 7.93 -5.42
CA ARG A 142 8.17 6.68 -6.15
C ARG A 142 6.69 6.34 -6.13
N LEU A 143 6.04 6.35 -7.31
CA LEU A 143 4.61 6.05 -7.44
C LEU A 143 4.42 4.54 -7.47
N ILE A 144 3.89 3.99 -6.41
CA ILE A 144 3.68 2.55 -6.23
C ILE A 144 2.23 2.21 -6.55
N TYR A 145 2.06 1.31 -7.49
CA TYR A 145 0.77 0.69 -7.82
C TYR A 145 0.77 -0.77 -7.36
N TRP A 146 -0.01 -1.60 -7.98
CA TRP A 146 -0.10 -3.04 -7.73
C TRP A 146 -0.29 -3.80 -9.05
N ASP A 147 0.07 -5.04 -9.07
CA ASP A 147 -0.30 -5.96 -10.14
C ASP A 147 -1.42 -6.93 -9.70
N ILE A 148 -1.62 -7.09 -8.40
CA ILE A 148 -2.72 -7.88 -7.84
C ILE A 148 -3.53 -6.98 -6.88
N LEU A 149 -4.80 -6.69 -7.25
CA LEU A 149 -5.76 -6.00 -6.40
C LEU A 149 -6.75 -7.02 -5.84
N THR A 150 -6.73 -7.22 -4.54
CA THR A 150 -7.59 -8.22 -3.88
C THR A 150 -9.08 -7.88 -3.92
N ARG A 151 -9.42 -6.59 -4.00
CA ARG A 151 -10.79 -6.06 -3.91
C ARG A 151 -11.49 -6.44 -2.60
N ASP A 152 -10.73 -6.54 -1.52
CA ASP A 152 -11.20 -6.87 -0.18
C ASP A 152 -12.27 -5.90 0.37
N TYR A 153 -12.35 -4.70 -0.17
CA TYR A 153 -13.40 -3.70 0.09
C TYR A 153 -14.74 -4.02 -0.63
N ASP A 154 -14.74 -4.91 -1.61
CA ASP A 154 -15.92 -5.25 -2.40
C ASP A 154 -16.66 -6.44 -1.77
N ARG A 155 -17.85 -6.18 -1.20
CA ARG A 155 -18.69 -7.21 -0.54
C ARG A 155 -19.10 -8.37 -1.46
N HIS A 156 -18.99 -8.21 -2.78
CA HIS A 156 -19.31 -9.25 -3.77
C HIS A 156 -18.12 -10.15 -4.10
N VAL A 157 -16.94 -9.87 -3.54
CA VAL A 157 -15.74 -10.69 -3.70
C VAL A 157 -15.53 -11.50 -2.42
N SER A 158 -15.64 -12.83 -2.52
CA SER A 158 -15.41 -13.71 -1.36
C SER A 158 -13.94 -13.89 -1.03
N PRO A 159 -13.59 -14.26 0.21
CA PRO A 159 -12.22 -14.59 0.60
C PRO A 159 -11.57 -15.67 -0.29
N GLU A 160 -12.33 -16.71 -0.66
CA GLU A 160 -11.84 -17.79 -1.52
C GLU A 160 -11.48 -17.29 -2.93
N ARG A 161 -12.29 -16.36 -3.46
CA ARG A 161 -12.00 -15.75 -4.77
C ARG A 161 -10.75 -14.89 -4.72
N MET A 162 -10.56 -14.11 -3.67
CA MET A 162 -9.33 -13.32 -3.46
C MET A 162 -8.11 -14.21 -3.38
N LEU A 163 -8.18 -15.28 -2.59
CA LEU A 163 -7.07 -16.23 -2.46
C LEU A 163 -6.78 -16.95 -3.79
N THR A 164 -7.83 -17.32 -4.53
CA THR A 164 -7.68 -17.94 -5.85
C THR A 164 -6.97 -17.00 -6.82
N GLN A 165 -7.36 -15.72 -6.85
CA GLN A 165 -6.70 -14.71 -7.68
C GLN A 165 -5.21 -14.58 -7.31
N ILE A 166 -4.89 -14.46 -6.01
CA ILE A 166 -3.48 -14.38 -5.57
C ILE A 166 -2.71 -15.61 -6.05
N LYS A 167 -3.25 -16.81 -5.85
CA LYS A 167 -2.59 -18.07 -6.27
C LYS A 167 -2.33 -18.16 -7.77
N GLN A 168 -3.21 -17.62 -8.58
CA GLN A 168 -3.12 -17.67 -10.04
C GLN A 168 -2.21 -16.58 -10.65
N GLU A 169 -2.17 -15.41 -10.04
CA GLU A 169 -1.53 -14.23 -10.64
C GLU A 169 -0.15 -13.92 -10.05
N VAL A 170 0.14 -14.41 -8.82
CA VAL A 170 1.39 -14.06 -8.14
C VAL A 170 2.63 -14.58 -8.88
N ARG A 171 3.64 -13.74 -8.93
CA ARG A 171 4.98 -14.02 -9.46
C ARG A 171 6.03 -13.26 -8.68
N ARG A 172 7.30 -13.52 -8.91
CA ARG A 172 8.39 -12.74 -8.35
C ARG A 172 8.23 -11.27 -8.75
N GLY A 173 8.39 -10.38 -7.79
CA GLY A 173 8.21 -8.95 -7.94
C GLY A 173 6.76 -8.45 -7.79
N SER A 174 5.78 -9.33 -7.55
CA SER A 174 4.38 -8.93 -7.40
C SER A 174 4.16 -8.01 -6.22
N ILE A 175 3.35 -6.97 -6.44
CA ILE A 175 2.83 -6.09 -5.41
C ILE A 175 1.34 -6.40 -5.23
N ILE A 176 0.99 -6.99 -4.08
CA ILE A 176 -0.38 -7.37 -3.74
C ILE A 176 -0.98 -6.26 -2.88
N ASN A 177 -2.14 -5.74 -3.29
CA ASN A 177 -2.83 -4.67 -2.56
C ASN A 177 -4.01 -5.18 -1.75
N PHE A 178 -3.95 -4.93 -0.45
CA PHE A 178 -5.02 -5.05 0.53
C PHE A 178 -5.37 -3.67 1.08
N HIS A 179 -6.41 -3.59 1.91
CA HIS A 179 -6.79 -2.36 2.60
C HIS A 179 -7.02 -2.65 4.10
N ASP A 180 -6.30 -1.94 4.97
CA ASP A 180 -6.49 -2.04 6.42
C ASP A 180 -7.55 -1.02 6.90
N SER A 181 -8.74 -1.12 6.29
CA SER A 181 -9.90 -0.27 6.55
C SER A 181 -11.07 -1.06 7.15
N LEU A 182 -11.98 -0.38 7.84
CA LEU A 182 -13.18 -1.01 8.42
C LEU A 182 -14.00 -1.78 7.39
N LYS A 183 -14.05 -1.29 6.16
CA LYS A 183 -14.78 -1.89 5.06
C LYS A 183 -14.22 -3.23 4.60
N SER A 184 -12.91 -3.40 4.71
CA SER A 184 -12.15 -4.57 4.24
C SER A 184 -11.92 -5.61 5.34
N ASN A 185 -12.03 -5.20 6.60
CA ASN A 185 -11.58 -5.89 7.81
C ASN A 185 -11.80 -7.41 7.77
N GLU A 186 -13.07 -7.86 7.74
CA GLU A 186 -13.41 -9.29 7.86
C GLU A 186 -12.82 -10.12 6.72
N ARG A 187 -12.95 -9.66 5.47
CA ARG A 187 -12.50 -10.39 4.28
C ARG A 187 -10.98 -10.41 4.18
N MET A 188 -10.36 -9.28 4.43
CA MET A 188 -8.89 -9.17 4.40
C MET A 188 -8.26 -10.04 5.47
N LEU A 189 -8.73 -9.98 6.72
CA LEU A 189 -8.21 -10.81 7.82
C LEU A 189 -8.43 -12.32 7.58
N ALA A 190 -9.51 -12.71 6.89
CA ALA A 190 -9.74 -14.11 6.54
C ALA A 190 -8.77 -14.62 5.47
N VAL A 191 -8.31 -13.77 4.56
CA VAL A 191 -7.46 -14.15 3.41
C VAL A 191 -5.98 -14.01 3.72
N LEU A 192 -5.59 -12.99 4.49
CA LEU A 192 -4.18 -12.64 4.71
C LEU A 192 -3.31 -13.80 5.21
N PRO A 193 -3.71 -14.55 6.26
CA PRO A 193 -2.94 -15.71 6.73
C PRO A 193 -2.74 -16.75 5.61
N GLN A 194 -3.81 -17.13 4.93
CA GLN A 194 -3.79 -18.12 3.87
C GLN A 194 -2.94 -17.70 2.67
N ALA A 195 -2.94 -16.40 2.36
CA ALA A 195 -2.10 -15.83 1.30
C ALA A 195 -0.61 -15.92 1.69
N ILE A 196 -0.25 -15.57 2.93
CA ILE A 196 1.13 -15.65 3.41
C ILE A 196 1.61 -17.11 3.42
N GLU A 197 0.83 -18.04 3.97
CA GLU A 197 1.15 -19.48 3.97
C GLU A 197 1.40 -20.02 2.56
N PHE A 198 0.50 -19.67 1.63
CA PHE A 198 0.68 -20.07 0.23
C PHE A 198 1.97 -19.51 -0.37
N LEU A 199 2.24 -18.22 -0.18
CA LEU A 199 3.45 -17.58 -0.70
C LEU A 199 4.72 -18.23 -0.15
N GLN A 200 4.78 -18.44 1.17
CA GLN A 200 5.90 -19.12 1.83
C GLN A 200 6.06 -20.56 1.36
N SER A 201 4.95 -21.33 1.20
CA SER A 201 4.98 -22.69 0.69
C SER A 201 5.51 -22.82 -0.74
N LYS A 202 5.40 -21.74 -1.53
CA LYS A 202 5.96 -21.64 -2.90
C LYS A 202 7.38 -21.09 -2.94
N GLY A 203 7.98 -20.81 -1.79
CA GLY A 203 9.35 -20.28 -1.70
C GLY A 203 9.46 -18.79 -2.08
N TYR A 204 8.37 -18.04 -2.07
CA TYR A 204 8.45 -16.61 -2.24
C TYR A 204 8.99 -15.95 -0.97
N GLU A 205 9.96 -15.08 -1.14
CA GLU A 205 10.38 -14.15 -0.10
C GLU A 205 9.38 -13.01 -0.03
N ILE A 206 8.93 -12.63 1.17
CA ILE A 206 7.98 -11.53 1.39
C ILE A 206 8.73 -10.39 2.06
N LYS A 207 8.74 -9.21 1.44
CA LYS A 207 9.44 -8.01 1.93
C LYS A 207 8.54 -6.77 1.90
N SER A 208 8.96 -5.74 2.64
CA SER A 208 8.47 -4.37 2.41
C SER A 208 9.19 -3.72 1.23
N LEU A 209 8.57 -2.68 0.62
CA LEU A 209 9.12 -1.89 -0.48
C LEU A 209 10.23 -0.94 0.00
#